data_f23b6145ac8b56de06c2df6c78044065
#
_entry.id   f23b6145ac8b56de06c2df6c78044065
#
_cell.length_a   1.000
_cell.length_b   1.000
_cell.length_c   1.000
_cell.angle_alpha   90.00
_cell.angle_beta   90.00
_cell.angle_gamma   90.00
#
_symmetry.space_group_name_H-M   'P 1'
#
loop_
_entity.id
_entity.type
_entity.pdbx_description
1 polymer ?
#
loop_
_entity_poly.entity_id
_entity_poly.type
_entity_poly.pdbx_seq_one_letter_code
_entity_poly.pdbx_strand_id
1 'polypeptide(L)'
;MRTVFLDYETVRNGDESLDPSAIDEVVGRVEYCDFTEDAQIPDRIGAADIVLLNAAKLSRAHLFAAPNLKLIALSATGTDNVDLEAAKERGIGVCNVRGYCSASVAQHVWSLILSLTQHLSSWHRVAVDGSWARGEFNELAYPIRELAGRTLGIVGWGELGRAVARAAEAFGMRVIVCNRPGAAPVDGRVSLDELLETADVVSLHCPSTPATRGIIGARELARMKPDALLINTARGALVDSAALARALKEHRLGGAGIDVLPTEPPAQDEPLVDPSIPNLIVTPHIAWAAVEARQRCLDEMAANIRDFLDGGRRGRVV
;
A
#
# COMPACT_ATOMS: atom_id res chain seq x y z
N MET A 1 18.40 -16.92 22.92
CA MET A 1 17.29 -16.81 21.97
C MET A 1 17.88 -16.49 20.61
N ARG A 2 17.56 -17.25 19.55
CA ARG A 2 18.05 -16.98 18.20
C ARG A 2 16.99 -16.19 17.43
N THR A 3 17.37 -15.01 16.94
CA THR A 3 16.49 -14.14 16.16
C THR A 3 17.08 -13.91 14.78
N VAL A 4 16.28 -14.03 13.72
CA VAL A 4 16.68 -13.79 12.33
C VAL A 4 15.72 -12.80 11.67
N PHE A 5 16.26 -11.82 10.94
CA PHE A 5 15.52 -10.94 10.07
C PHE A 5 15.76 -11.40 8.61
N LEU A 6 14.73 -11.93 7.96
CA LEU A 6 14.88 -12.64 6.69
C LEU A 6 15.21 -11.75 5.50
N ASP A 7 14.75 -10.51 5.52
CA ASP A 7 14.77 -9.62 4.35
C ASP A 7 14.90 -8.14 4.75
N TYR A 8 15.86 -7.86 5.63
CA TYR A 8 16.06 -6.53 6.23
C TYR A 8 16.30 -5.44 5.17
N GLU A 9 16.95 -5.76 4.07
CA GLU A 9 17.20 -4.80 2.98
C GLU A 9 15.89 -4.29 2.34
N THR A 10 14.82 -5.06 2.39
CA THR A 10 13.50 -4.60 1.91
C THR A 10 12.92 -3.48 2.78
N VAL A 11 13.40 -3.32 4.03
CA VAL A 11 13.05 -2.21 4.93
C VAL A 11 14.11 -1.13 4.86
N ARG A 12 15.39 -1.50 4.91
CA ARG A 12 16.53 -0.56 4.89
C ARG A 12 16.69 0.14 3.55
N ASN A 13 16.61 -0.62 2.45
CA ASN A 13 16.75 -0.14 1.08
C ASN A 13 17.99 0.76 0.88
N GLY A 14 19.14 0.29 1.39
CA GLY A 14 20.41 1.04 1.35
C GLY A 14 20.50 2.26 2.26
N ASP A 15 19.46 2.57 3.05
CA ASP A 15 19.43 3.73 3.93
C ASP A 15 20.10 3.42 5.27
N GLU A 16 21.34 3.90 5.42
CA GLU A 16 22.15 3.70 6.64
C GLU A 16 21.67 4.56 7.83
N SER A 17 20.73 5.47 7.64
CA SER A 17 20.18 6.27 8.72
C SER A 17 19.15 5.54 9.59
N LEU A 18 18.65 4.37 9.12
CA LEU A 18 17.72 3.55 9.90
C LEU A 18 18.47 2.80 11.01
N ASP A 19 17.92 2.92 12.21
CA ASP A 19 18.49 2.32 13.42
C ASP A 19 17.63 1.14 13.92
N PRO A 20 18.08 -0.10 13.77
CA PRO A 20 17.41 -1.28 14.31
C PRO A 20 17.78 -1.60 15.77
N SER A 21 18.59 -0.78 16.44
CA SER A 21 19.14 -1.05 17.78
C SER A 21 18.07 -1.36 18.81
N ALA A 22 16.88 -0.74 18.70
CA ALA A 22 15.75 -1.03 19.59
C ALA A 22 15.32 -2.51 19.55
N ILE A 23 15.48 -3.19 18.40
CA ILE A 23 15.22 -4.64 18.27
C ILE A 23 16.35 -5.43 18.96
N ASP A 24 17.62 -5.07 18.68
CA ASP A 24 18.79 -5.73 19.27
C ASP A 24 18.78 -5.64 20.81
N GLU A 25 18.35 -4.50 21.37
CA GLU A 25 18.20 -4.32 22.82
C GLU A 25 17.18 -5.28 23.44
N VAL A 26 16.15 -5.66 22.69
CA VAL A 26 15.09 -6.56 23.20
C VAL A 26 15.48 -8.03 23.11
N VAL A 27 16.08 -8.44 21.99
CA VAL A 27 16.32 -9.88 21.72
C VAL A 27 17.77 -10.30 21.85
N GLY A 28 18.69 -9.36 22.04
CA GLY A 28 20.13 -9.55 21.94
C GLY A 28 20.56 -9.47 20.46
N ARG A 29 21.39 -10.40 20.04
CA ARG A 29 21.91 -10.41 18.67
C ARG A 29 20.86 -10.88 17.65
N VAL A 30 20.64 -10.08 16.62
CA VAL A 30 19.84 -10.44 15.43
C VAL A 30 20.77 -10.84 14.28
N GLU A 31 20.41 -11.90 13.56
CA GLU A 31 21.01 -12.26 12.30
C GLU A 31 20.23 -11.52 11.17
N TYR A 32 20.79 -10.42 10.66
CA TYR A 32 20.19 -9.64 9.58
C TYR A 32 20.59 -10.24 8.22
N CYS A 33 19.61 -10.74 7.49
CA CYS A 33 19.77 -11.16 6.10
C CYS A 33 19.26 -10.07 5.18
N ASP A 34 20.04 -9.68 4.16
CA ASP A 34 19.61 -8.67 3.20
C ASP A 34 18.38 -9.15 2.45
N PHE A 35 18.45 -10.35 1.87
CA PHE A 35 17.36 -11.03 1.18
C PHE A 35 17.36 -12.52 1.51
N THR A 36 16.18 -13.17 1.44
CA THR A 36 16.03 -14.61 1.63
C THR A 36 15.19 -15.19 0.51
N GLU A 37 15.78 -16.04 -0.29
CA GLU A 37 15.06 -16.85 -1.27
C GLU A 37 14.23 -17.94 -0.58
N ASP A 38 13.15 -18.40 -1.19
CA ASP A 38 12.25 -19.41 -0.64
C ASP A 38 13.00 -20.69 -0.22
N ALA A 39 13.94 -21.15 -1.04
CA ALA A 39 14.77 -22.32 -0.74
C ALA A 39 15.70 -22.17 0.48
N GLN A 40 16.03 -20.94 0.86
CA GLN A 40 16.92 -20.65 2.00
C GLN A 40 16.16 -20.54 3.34
N ILE A 41 14.84 -20.33 3.27
CA ILE A 41 14.01 -20.10 4.47
C ILE A 41 14.16 -21.23 5.50
N PRO A 42 14.06 -22.53 5.13
CA PRO A 42 14.15 -23.60 6.13
C PRO A 42 15.44 -23.60 6.92
N ASP A 43 16.58 -23.35 6.26
CA ASP A 43 17.89 -23.32 6.92
C ASP A 43 18.04 -22.14 7.88
N ARG A 44 17.51 -20.97 7.47
CA ARG A 44 17.58 -19.73 8.27
C ARG A 44 16.71 -19.79 9.52
N ILE A 45 15.48 -20.29 9.39
CA ILE A 45 14.52 -20.31 10.51
C ILE A 45 14.55 -21.60 11.33
N GLY A 46 15.18 -22.68 10.86
CA GLY A 46 15.11 -24.01 11.48
C GLY A 46 15.51 -24.05 12.96
N ALA A 47 16.42 -23.18 13.39
CA ALA A 47 16.83 -23.05 14.79
C ALA A 47 16.40 -21.71 15.43
N ALA A 48 15.59 -20.89 14.77
CA ALA A 48 15.17 -19.59 15.26
C ALA A 48 14.03 -19.70 16.28
N ASP A 49 14.11 -18.88 17.33
CA ASP A 49 13.01 -18.64 18.28
C ASP A 49 12.08 -17.53 17.78
N ILE A 50 12.67 -16.50 17.12
CA ILE A 50 11.95 -15.34 16.58
C ILE A 50 12.37 -15.11 15.14
N VAL A 51 11.40 -14.88 14.28
CA VAL A 51 11.59 -14.50 12.87
C VAL A 51 11.01 -13.12 12.64
N LEU A 52 11.82 -12.22 12.07
CA LEU A 52 11.43 -10.90 11.60
C LEU A 52 11.40 -10.92 10.08
N LEU A 53 10.41 -10.29 9.46
CA LEU A 53 10.30 -10.21 8.00
C LEU A 53 9.43 -9.03 7.56
N ASN A 54 9.62 -8.63 6.30
CA ASN A 54 8.79 -7.66 5.60
C ASN A 54 8.02 -8.30 4.44
N ALA A 55 8.72 -8.77 3.41
CA ALA A 55 8.15 -9.29 2.17
C ALA A 55 8.27 -10.82 2.01
N ALA A 56 9.21 -11.46 2.70
CA ALA A 56 9.42 -12.89 2.64
C ALA A 56 8.14 -13.67 2.96
N LYS A 57 7.92 -14.81 2.28
CA LYS A 57 6.70 -15.60 2.44
C LYS A 57 6.94 -16.81 3.34
N LEU A 58 6.18 -16.93 4.41
CA LEU A 58 6.22 -18.07 5.32
C LEU A 58 5.01 -18.99 5.08
N SER A 59 5.25 -20.05 4.33
CA SER A 59 4.27 -21.10 4.06
C SER A 59 4.11 -22.05 5.25
N ARG A 60 3.04 -22.88 5.22
CA ARG A 60 2.82 -23.98 6.16
C ARG A 60 4.05 -24.87 6.31
N ALA A 61 4.68 -25.24 5.18
CA ALA A 61 5.85 -26.09 5.19
C ALA A 61 7.01 -25.47 5.95
N HIS A 62 7.27 -24.18 5.77
CA HIS A 62 8.29 -23.42 6.47
C HIS A 62 8.04 -23.40 7.98
N LEU A 63 6.81 -23.11 8.42
CA LEU A 63 6.45 -23.05 9.83
C LEU A 63 6.58 -24.39 10.53
N PHE A 64 6.22 -25.49 9.84
CA PHE A 64 6.36 -26.84 10.39
C PHE A 64 7.82 -27.34 10.43
N ALA A 65 8.71 -26.78 9.60
CA ALA A 65 10.13 -27.08 9.59
C ALA A 65 10.93 -26.31 10.69
N ALA A 66 10.30 -25.37 11.40
CA ALA A 66 10.94 -24.54 12.43
C ALA A 66 10.45 -24.92 13.84
N PRO A 67 11.01 -25.98 14.48
CA PRO A 67 10.48 -26.55 15.73
C PRO A 67 10.54 -25.59 16.92
N ASN A 68 11.48 -24.65 16.94
CA ASN A 68 11.71 -23.74 18.06
C ASN A 68 10.99 -22.39 17.91
N LEU A 69 10.37 -22.14 16.76
CA LEU A 69 9.78 -20.84 16.44
C LEU A 69 8.59 -20.52 17.35
N LYS A 70 8.66 -19.37 18.02
CA LYS A 70 7.67 -18.88 18.99
C LYS A 70 6.96 -17.63 18.52
N LEU A 71 7.66 -16.76 17.75
CA LEU A 71 7.15 -15.47 17.30
C LEU A 71 7.58 -15.17 15.87
N ILE A 72 6.65 -14.65 15.10
CA ILE A 72 6.87 -13.98 13.83
C ILE A 72 6.48 -12.52 14.02
N ALA A 73 7.40 -11.59 13.78
CA ALA A 73 7.13 -10.15 13.82
C ALA A 73 7.30 -9.57 12.43
N LEU A 74 6.20 -8.98 11.92
CA LEU A 74 6.12 -8.37 10.59
C LEU A 74 6.44 -6.89 10.66
N SER A 75 7.33 -6.39 9.79
CA SER A 75 7.54 -4.96 9.55
C SER A 75 6.50 -4.39 8.57
N ALA A 76 5.26 -4.84 8.69
CA ALA A 76 4.16 -4.49 7.81
C ALA A 76 2.84 -4.54 8.57
N THR A 77 1.81 -3.85 8.03
CA THR A 77 0.42 -4.01 8.51
C THR A 77 -0.23 -5.24 7.89
N GLY A 78 0.05 -5.53 6.61
CA GLY A 78 -0.42 -6.73 5.92
C GLY A 78 0.21 -8.01 6.49
N THR A 79 -0.55 -9.10 6.42
CA THR A 79 -0.11 -10.42 6.90
C THR A 79 -0.26 -11.48 5.82
N ASP A 80 -0.48 -11.05 4.58
CA ASP A 80 -0.79 -11.92 3.43
C ASP A 80 0.37 -12.87 3.07
N ASN A 81 1.57 -12.59 3.58
CA ASN A 81 2.79 -13.35 3.36
C ASN A 81 3.08 -14.40 4.45
N VAL A 82 2.20 -14.57 5.45
CA VAL A 82 2.34 -15.59 6.51
C VAL A 82 1.09 -16.47 6.53
N ASP A 83 1.27 -17.80 6.56
CA ASP A 83 0.19 -18.74 6.79
C ASP A 83 -0.26 -18.66 8.26
N LEU A 84 -1.25 -17.81 8.52
CA LEU A 84 -1.76 -17.56 9.88
C LEU A 84 -2.42 -18.80 10.50
N GLU A 85 -3.07 -19.66 9.72
CA GLU A 85 -3.70 -20.87 10.23
C GLU A 85 -2.63 -21.89 10.67
N ALA A 86 -1.57 -22.03 9.89
CA ALA A 86 -0.43 -22.87 10.28
C ALA A 86 0.31 -22.31 11.51
N ALA A 87 0.45 -20.99 11.61
CA ALA A 87 1.05 -20.35 12.79
C ALA A 87 0.21 -20.64 14.04
N LYS A 88 -1.11 -20.51 13.95
CA LYS A 88 -2.05 -20.80 15.03
C LYS A 88 -2.00 -22.26 15.46
N GLU A 89 -2.01 -23.20 14.50
CA GLU A 89 -1.91 -24.65 14.76
C GLU A 89 -0.63 -25.00 15.51
N ARG A 90 0.49 -24.32 15.17
CA ARG A 90 1.78 -24.50 15.79
C ARG A 90 1.95 -23.74 17.12
N GLY A 91 0.99 -22.91 17.51
CA GLY A 91 1.09 -22.03 18.68
C GLY A 91 2.13 -20.93 18.52
N ILE A 92 2.48 -20.56 17.27
CA ILE A 92 3.42 -19.48 16.96
C ILE A 92 2.67 -18.16 17.02
N GLY A 93 3.16 -17.20 17.81
CA GLY A 93 2.62 -15.84 17.82
C GLY A 93 2.96 -15.11 16.54
N VAL A 94 2.01 -14.33 16.00
CA VAL A 94 2.25 -13.45 14.87
C VAL A 94 1.88 -12.02 15.27
N CYS A 95 2.82 -11.09 15.18
CA CYS A 95 2.61 -9.67 15.42
C CYS A 95 2.84 -8.87 14.15
N ASN A 96 2.00 -7.86 13.91
CA ASN A 96 2.17 -6.89 12.83
C ASN A 96 2.30 -5.47 13.38
N VAL A 97 2.74 -4.54 12.54
CA VAL A 97 2.82 -3.11 12.89
C VAL A 97 1.67 -2.37 12.25
N ARG A 98 0.98 -1.52 13.04
CA ARG A 98 -0.15 -0.69 12.56
C ARG A 98 0.16 0.77 12.82
N GLY A 99 -0.37 1.65 11.98
CA GLY A 99 -0.29 3.10 12.17
C GLY A 99 1.06 3.74 11.86
N TYR A 100 2.08 2.98 11.55
CA TYR A 100 3.44 3.50 11.34
C TYR A 100 3.59 4.37 10.11
N CYS A 101 2.82 4.10 9.04
CA CYS A 101 2.98 4.74 7.73
C CYS A 101 1.82 5.66 7.33
N SER A 102 0.92 6.03 8.25
CA SER A 102 -0.30 6.78 7.90
C SER A 102 0.01 8.14 7.27
N ALA A 103 1.02 8.86 7.77
CA ALA A 103 1.47 10.12 7.17
C ALA A 103 2.10 9.90 5.79
N SER A 104 2.98 8.90 5.66
CA SER A 104 3.64 8.54 4.40
C SER A 104 2.63 8.18 3.31
N VAL A 105 1.69 7.28 3.60
CA VAL A 105 0.66 6.86 2.65
C VAL A 105 -0.24 8.03 2.26
N ALA A 106 -0.69 8.85 3.22
CA ALA A 106 -1.49 10.03 2.91
C ALA A 106 -0.74 11.01 2.01
N GLN A 107 0.53 11.28 2.30
CA GLN A 107 1.38 12.12 1.46
C GLN A 107 1.53 11.55 0.04
N HIS A 108 1.75 10.25 -0.10
CA HIS A 108 1.89 9.59 -1.40
C HIS A 108 0.58 9.64 -2.21
N VAL A 109 -0.58 9.37 -1.58
CA VAL A 109 -1.89 9.53 -2.20
C VAL A 109 -2.08 10.95 -2.76
N TRP A 110 -1.76 11.97 -1.96
CA TRP A 110 -1.86 13.37 -2.38
C TRP A 110 -0.84 13.74 -3.46
N SER A 111 0.36 13.16 -3.43
CA SER A 111 1.35 13.32 -4.50
C SER A 111 0.82 12.79 -5.83
N LEU A 112 0.15 11.62 -5.82
CA LEU A 112 -0.49 11.05 -7.01
C LEU A 112 -1.65 11.93 -7.50
N ILE A 113 -2.56 12.35 -6.60
CA ILE A 113 -3.69 13.22 -6.96
C ILE A 113 -3.21 14.52 -7.58
N LEU A 114 -2.26 15.21 -6.95
CA LEU A 114 -1.72 16.48 -7.42
C LEU A 114 -0.96 16.32 -8.73
N SER A 115 -0.16 15.27 -8.88
CA SER A 115 0.56 15.00 -10.13
C SER A 115 -0.40 14.75 -11.31
N LEU A 116 -1.48 14.01 -11.07
CA LEU A 116 -2.48 13.70 -12.09
C LEU A 116 -3.33 14.93 -12.46
N THR A 117 -3.79 15.72 -11.48
CA THR A 117 -4.60 16.91 -11.71
C THR A 117 -3.84 18.06 -12.37
N GLN A 118 -2.55 18.16 -12.07
CA GLN A 118 -1.65 19.19 -12.59
C GLN A 118 -0.89 18.73 -13.86
N HIS A 119 -0.95 17.44 -14.22
CA HIS A 119 -0.12 16.84 -15.28
C HIS A 119 1.37 17.18 -15.13
N LEU A 120 1.88 17.18 -13.90
CA LEU A 120 3.16 17.76 -13.53
C LEU A 120 4.33 17.18 -14.36
N SER A 121 4.37 15.87 -14.56
CA SER A 121 5.42 15.20 -15.35
C SER A 121 5.37 15.60 -16.82
N SER A 122 4.18 15.80 -17.39
CA SER A 122 4.01 16.22 -18.78
C SER A 122 4.46 17.67 -18.99
N TRP A 123 4.06 18.57 -18.10
CA TRP A 123 4.47 19.98 -18.16
C TRP A 123 5.97 20.15 -17.88
N HIS A 124 6.53 19.36 -16.97
CA HIS A 124 7.98 19.34 -16.78
C HIS A 124 8.72 18.96 -18.06
N ARG A 125 8.24 17.94 -18.78
CA ARG A 125 8.83 17.52 -20.05
C ARG A 125 8.81 18.64 -21.09
N VAL A 126 7.68 19.31 -21.29
CA VAL A 126 7.55 20.46 -22.20
C VAL A 126 8.54 21.58 -21.84
N ALA A 127 8.78 21.79 -20.54
CA ALA A 127 9.72 22.82 -20.11
C ALA A 127 11.18 22.48 -20.42
N VAL A 128 11.59 21.18 -20.33
CA VAL A 128 12.99 20.78 -20.45
C VAL A 128 13.38 20.22 -21.84
N ASP A 129 12.41 19.82 -22.69
CA ASP A 129 12.70 19.32 -24.04
C ASP A 129 12.96 20.44 -25.07
N GLY A 130 12.90 21.69 -24.65
CA GLY A 130 13.12 22.87 -25.46
C GLY A 130 11.87 23.42 -26.18
N SER A 131 10.71 22.73 -26.13
CA SER A 131 9.47 23.21 -26.76
C SER A 131 9.08 24.59 -26.26
N TRP A 132 9.16 24.79 -24.95
CA TRP A 132 8.89 26.08 -24.33
C TRP A 132 9.84 27.18 -24.81
N ALA A 133 11.15 26.90 -24.87
CA ALA A 133 12.15 27.85 -25.33
C ALA A 133 11.98 28.24 -26.83
N ARG A 134 11.42 27.34 -27.63
CA ARG A 134 11.10 27.61 -29.05
C ARG A 134 9.78 28.36 -29.25
N GLY A 135 9.06 28.63 -28.20
CA GLY A 135 7.75 29.28 -28.29
C GLY A 135 6.63 28.35 -28.79
N GLU A 136 6.83 27.05 -28.77
CA GLU A 136 5.86 26.03 -29.17
C GLU A 136 4.74 25.82 -28.12
N PHE A 137 4.82 26.56 -27.02
CA PHE A 137 3.87 26.53 -25.91
C PHE A 137 2.70 27.49 -26.19
N ASN A 138 1.86 27.19 -27.15
CA ASN A 138 0.71 28.03 -27.49
C ASN A 138 -0.63 27.44 -27.05
N GLU A 139 -0.65 26.20 -26.57
CA GLU A 139 -1.89 25.50 -26.19
C GLU A 139 -1.68 24.77 -24.86
N LEU A 140 -2.69 24.81 -23.99
CA LEU A 140 -2.73 24.02 -22.76
C LEU A 140 -3.11 22.57 -23.10
N ALA A 141 -2.19 21.85 -23.74
CA ALA A 141 -2.38 20.46 -24.19
C ALA A 141 -2.78 19.48 -23.06
N TYR A 142 -2.36 19.81 -21.82
CA TYR A 142 -2.70 19.02 -20.64
C TYR A 142 -3.60 19.86 -19.72
N PRO A 143 -4.89 19.52 -19.57
CA PRO A 143 -5.84 20.31 -18.80
C PRO A 143 -5.51 20.24 -17.30
N ILE A 144 -5.24 21.41 -16.71
CA ILE A 144 -5.04 21.54 -15.27
C ILE A 144 -6.39 21.76 -14.60
N ARG A 145 -6.63 21.07 -13.46
CA ARG A 145 -7.90 21.14 -12.74
C ARG A 145 -7.69 21.50 -11.28
N GLU A 146 -8.54 22.38 -10.75
CA GLU A 146 -8.61 22.67 -9.33
C GLU A 146 -9.34 21.57 -8.57
N LEU A 147 -8.94 21.36 -7.32
CA LEU A 147 -9.57 20.41 -6.39
C LEU A 147 -10.69 21.07 -5.56
N ALA A 148 -10.64 22.39 -5.40
CA ALA A 148 -11.63 23.12 -4.61
C ALA A 148 -13.05 22.89 -5.14
N GLY A 149 -13.99 22.57 -4.23
CA GLY A 149 -15.38 22.26 -4.56
C GLY A 149 -15.61 20.86 -5.12
N ARG A 150 -14.56 20.10 -5.42
CA ARG A 150 -14.67 18.71 -5.89
C ARG A 150 -14.90 17.71 -4.76
N THR A 151 -15.28 16.49 -5.11
CA THR A 151 -15.61 15.43 -4.17
C THR A 151 -14.54 14.34 -4.16
N LEU A 152 -13.99 14.04 -2.97
CA LEU A 152 -13.16 12.87 -2.71
C LEU A 152 -14.02 11.74 -2.15
N GLY A 153 -14.07 10.61 -2.86
CA GLY A 153 -14.73 9.38 -2.43
C GLY A 153 -13.72 8.43 -1.77
N ILE A 154 -13.97 8.06 -0.53
CA ILE A 154 -13.10 7.14 0.25
C ILE A 154 -13.76 5.77 0.35
N VAL A 155 -13.07 4.74 -0.17
CA VAL A 155 -13.45 3.33 -0.01
C VAL A 155 -12.56 2.69 1.05
N GLY A 156 -13.08 2.60 2.29
CA GLY A 156 -12.34 2.14 3.47
C GLY A 156 -12.03 3.26 4.46
N TRP A 157 -12.84 3.35 5.52
CA TRP A 157 -12.76 4.39 6.56
C TRP A 157 -11.93 3.97 7.78
N GLY A 158 -10.76 3.38 7.49
CA GLY A 158 -9.73 3.04 8.47
C GLY A 158 -8.85 4.25 8.81
N GLU A 159 -7.70 4.00 9.38
CA GLU A 159 -6.71 5.02 9.74
C GLU A 159 -6.21 5.78 8.51
N LEU A 160 -5.83 5.04 7.44
CA LEU A 160 -5.33 5.61 6.19
C LEU A 160 -6.40 6.46 5.48
N GLY A 161 -7.63 5.94 5.32
CA GLY A 161 -8.72 6.69 4.69
C GLY A 161 -9.02 7.99 5.43
N ARG A 162 -9.00 7.98 6.77
CA ARG A 162 -9.16 9.20 7.58
C ARG A 162 -7.98 10.16 7.44
N ALA A 163 -6.75 9.65 7.30
CA ALA A 163 -5.57 10.49 7.11
C ALA A 163 -5.63 11.22 5.76
N VAL A 164 -6.02 10.52 4.69
CA VAL A 164 -6.20 11.11 3.35
C VAL A 164 -7.35 12.13 3.35
N ALA A 165 -8.47 11.81 4.00
CA ALA A 165 -9.63 12.71 4.08
C ALA A 165 -9.32 14.04 4.78
N ARG A 166 -8.53 14.03 5.85
CA ARG A 166 -8.13 15.28 6.55
C ARG A 166 -7.41 16.28 5.63
N ALA A 167 -6.60 15.79 4.70
CA ALA A 167 -5.90 16.68 3.76
C ALA A 167 -6.85 17.23 2.68
N ALA A 168 -7.92 16.50 2.32
CA ALA A 168 -8.93 16.96 1.38
C ALA A 168 -9.60 18.27 1.81
N GLU A 169 -9.84 18.44 3.11
CA GLU A 169 -10.44 19.64 3.68
C GLU A 169 -9.57 20.89 3.41
N ALA A 170 -8.24 20.74 3.51
CA ALA A 170 -7.31 21.83 3.21
C ALA A 170 -7.31 22.26 1.74
N PHE A 171 -7.69 21.35 0.82
CA PHE A 171 -7.90 21.64 -0.60
C PHE A 171 -9.33 22.08 -0.93
N GLY A 172 -10.19 22.28 0.06
CA GLY A 172 -11.58 22.70 -0.15
C GLY A 172 -12.44 21.64 -0.81
N MET A 173 -12.07 20.35 -0.69
CA MET A 173 -12.86 19.24 -1.23
C MET A 173 -13.94 18.79 -0.25
N ARG A 174 -15.05 18.28 -0.79
CA ARG A 174 -16.04 17.52 -0.04
C ARG A 174 -15.61 16.05 0.05
N VAL A 175 -15.73 15.44 1.22
CA VAL A 175 -15.43 14.01 1.43
C VAL A 175 -16.73 13.22 1.56
N ILE A 176 -16.83 12.11 0.83
CA ILE A 176 -17.86 11.09 0.99
C ILE A 176 -17.23 9.73 1.23
N VAL A 177 -17.88 8.90 2.02
CA VAL A 177 -17.33 7.61 2.47
C VAL A 177 -18.27 6.47 2.06
N CYS A 178 -17.68 5.45 1.45
CA CYS A 178 -18.41 4.25 1.05
C CYS A 178 -18.79 3.39 2.26
N ASN A 179 -19.98 2.82 2.25
CA ASN A 179 -20.34 1.72 3.14
C ASN A 179 -19.44 0.51 2.90
N ARG A 180 -19.16 -0.23 3.97
CA ARG A 180 -18.42 -1.49 3.84
C ARG A 180 -19.24 -2.49 3.01
N PRO A 181 -18.68 -3.11 1.95
CA PRO A 181 -19.37 -4.13 1.17
C PRO A 181 -19.92 -5.25 2.05
N GLY A 182 -21.19 -5.61 1.85
CA GLY A 182 -21.86 -6.67 2.62
C GLY A 182 -22.21 -6.35 4.08
N ALA A 183 -21.93 -5.13 4.56
CA ALA A 183 -22.30 -4.69 5.90
C ALA A 183 -23.61 -3.86 5.87
N ALA A 184 -24.28 -3.76 7.01
CA ALA A 184 -25.41 -2.86 7.17
C ALA A 184 -25.00 -1.41 6.87
N PRO A 185 -25.87 -0.61 6.23
CA PRO A 185 -25.60 0.80 5.98
C PRO A 185 -25.30 1.55 7.28
N VAL A 186 -24.35 2.46 7.21
CA VAL A 186 -23.97 3.36 8.31
C VAL A 186 -24.43 4.76 7.93
N ASP A 187 -25.09 5.46 8.87
CA ASP A 187 -25.53 6.83 8.65
C ASP A 187 -24.38 7.75 8.25
N GLY A 188 -24.63 8.65 7.31
CA GLY A 188 -23.61 9.53 6.72
C GLY A 188 -22.66 8.88 5.71
N ARG A 189 -22.85 7.58 5.38
CA ARG A 189 -22.10 6.89 4.31
C ARG A 189 -23.00 6.59 3.13
N VAL A 190 -22.39 6.50 1.96
CA VAL A 190 -23.09 6.23 0.70
C VAL A 190 -22.82 4.81 0.20
N SER A 191 -23.60 4.35 -0.77
CA SER A 191 -23.31 3.11 -1.50
C SER A 191 -22.07 3.27 -2.36
N LEU A 192 -21.47 2.16 -2.82
CA LEU A 192 -20.34 2.22 -3.75
C LEU A 192 -20.77 2.88 -5.08
N ASP A 193 -21.94 2.50 -5.61
CA ASP A 193 -22.47 3.05 -6.85
C ASP A 193 -22.64 4.57 -6.76
N GLU A 194 -23.23 5.07 -5.69
CA GLU A 194 -23.41 6.51 -5.42
C GLU A 194 -22.06 7.24 -5.27
N LEU A 195 -21.09 6.62 -4.59
CA LEU A 195 -19.74 7.17 -4.45
C LEU A 195 -19.08 7.32 -5.82
N LEU A 196 -19.13 6.29 -6.68
CA LEU A 196 -18.50 6.30 -7.98
C LEU A 196 -19.12 7.35 -8.91
N GLU A 197 -20.45 7.51 -8.88
CA GLU A 197 -21.17 8.50 -9.70
C GLU A 197 -20.93 9.95 -9.22
N THR A 198 -20.63 10.12 -7.93
CA THR A 198 -20.53 11.47 -7.32
C THR A 198 -19.08 11.96 -7.24
N ALA A 199 -18.11 11.07 -6.98
CA ALA A 199 -16.73 11.46 -6.71
C ALA A 199 -15.99 11.94 -7.96
N ASP A 200 -15.15 12.96 -7.78
CA ASP A 200 -14.16 13.41 -8.77
C ASP A 200 -12.80 12.71 -8.56
N VAL A 201 -12.54 12.24 -7.35
CA VAL A 201 -11.40 11.39 -7.01
C VAL A 201 -11.90 10.24 -6.15
N VAL A 202 -11.60 9.01 -6.53
CA VAL A 202 -11.89 7.79 -5.74
C VAL A 202 -10.59 7.24 -5.20
N SER A 203 -10.50 7.07 -3.87
CA SER A 203 -9.29 6.56 -3.22
C SER A 203 -9.59 5.31 -2.38
N LEU A 204 -8.84 4.23 -2.65
CA LEU A 204 -9.04 2.93 -2.05
C LEU A 204 -8.13 2.73 -0.83
N HIS A 205 -8.75 2.40 0.32
CA HIS A 205 -8.08 2.17 1.61
C HIS A 205 -8.66 0.97 2.36
N CYS A 206 -9.32 0.06 1.66
CA CYS A 206 -9.86 -1.16 2.24
C CYS A 206 -8.90 -2.35 2.04
N PRO A 207 -8.94 -3.37 2.91
CA PRO A 207 -8.19 -4.61 2.70
C PRO A 207 -8.75 -5.40 1.51
N SER A 208 -7.91 -6.25 0.91
CA SER A 208 -8.34 -7.27 -0.05
C SER A 208 -8.93 -8.46 0.71
N THR A 209 -10.20 -8.71 0.49
CA THR A 209 -10.96 -9.83 1.05
C THR A 209 -11.79 -10.48 -0.07
N PRO A 210 -12.41 -11.64 0.13
CA PRO A 210 -13.34 -12.19 -0.86
C PRO A 210 -14.44 -11.20 -1.29
N ALA A 211 -14.88 -10.30 -0.38
CA ALA A 211 -15.93 -9.32 -0.66
C ALA A 211 -15.40 -8.03 -1.35
N THR A 212 -14.11 -7.77 -1.35
CA THR A 212 -13.51 -6.54 -1.91
C THR A 212 -12.58 -6.81 -3.08
N ARG A 213 -12.23 -8.06 -3.35
CA ARG A 213 -11.42 -8.43 -4.52
C ARG A 213 -12.18 -8.06 -5.80
N GLY A 214 -11.51 -7.30 -6.69
CA GLY A 214 -12.11 -6.81 -7.93
C GLY A 214 -13.27 -5.82 -7.70
N ILE A 215 -13.31 -5.15 -6.54
CA ILE A 215 -14.38 -4.18 -6.21
C ILE A 215 -14.47 -3.03 -7.23
N ILE A 216 -13.38 -2.75 -7.94
CA ILE A 216 -13.34 -1.82 -9.06
C ILE A 216 -13.04 -2.60 -10.35
N GLY A 217 -14.07 -3.00 -11.03
CA GLY A 217 -14.03 -3.66 -12.33
C GLY A 217 -14.58 -2.78 -13.44
N ALA A 218 -14.83 -3.37 -14.61
CA ALA A 218 -15.32 -2.64 -15.79
C ALA A 218 -16.66 -1.92 -15.55
N ARG A 219 -17.56 -2.54 -14.76
CA ARG A 219 -18.87 -1.96 -14.41
C ARG A 219 -18.68 -0.71 -13.52
N GLU A 220 -17.83 -0.80 -12.53
CA GLU A 220 -17.54 0.27 -11.57
C GLU A 220 -16.83 1.44 -12.26
N LEU A 221 -15.82 1.14 -13.09
CA LEU A 221 -15.13 2.15 -13.90
C LEU A 221 -16.09 2.89 -14.86
N ALA A 222 -17.06 2.20 -15.43
CA ALA A 222 -18.07 2.81 -16.30
C ALA A 222 -19.04 3.74 -15.55
N ARG A 223 -19.16 3.64 -14.22
CA ARG A 223 -19.96 4.53 -13.37
C ARG A 223 -19.21 5.78 -12.91
N MET A 224 -17.89 5.74 -12.94
CA MET A 224 -17.10 6.92 -12.58
C MET A 224 -17.30 8.05 -13.60
N LYS A 225 -17.15 9.27 -13.14
CA LYS A 225 -17.16 10.43 -14.05
C LYS A 225 -16.02 10.31 -15.07
N PRO A 226 -16.22 10.77 -16.33
CA PRO A 226 -15.18 10.66 -17.36
C PRO A 226 -13.87 11.37 -17.04
N ASP A 227 -13.90 12.35 -16.15
CA ASP A 227 -12.74 13.11 -15.70
C ASP A 227 -12.30 12.74 -14.27
N ALA A 228 -12.88 11.70 -13.67
CA ALA A 228 -12.52 11.25 -12.34
C ALA A 228 -11.15 10.59 -12.31
N LEU A 229 -10.51 10.61 -11.13
CA LEU A 229 -9.27 9.92 -10.84
C LEU A 229 -9.52 8.70 -9.95
N LEU A 230 -8.80 7.60 -10.22
CA LEU A 230 -8.76 6.44 -9.34
C LEU A 230 -7.39 6.33 -8.68
N ILE A 231 -7.35 6.26 -7.35
CA ILE A 231 -6.12 6.09 -6.57
C ILE A 231 -6.17 4.77 -5.79
N ASN A 232 -5.17 3.93 -5.98
CA ASN A 232 -5.03 2.68 -5.24
C ASN A 232 -3.63 2.54 -4.63
N THR A 233 -3.53 2.74 -3.33
CA THR A 233 -2.34 2.49 -2.51
C THR A 233 -2.62 1.41 -1.46
N ALA A 234 -3.69 0.61 -1.66
CA ALA A 234 -4.12 -0.39 -0.70
C ALA A 234 -3.66 -1.80 -1.09
N ARG A 235 -4.33 -2.42 -2.07
CA ARG A 235 -3.98 -3.75 -2.61
C ARG A 235 -4.32 -3.81 -4.10
N GLY A 236 -3.43 -4.37 -4.91
CA GLY A 236 -3.64 -4.49 -6.36
C GLY A 236 -4.88 -5.30 -6.72
N ALA A 237 -5.17 -6.35 -5.97
CA ALA A 237 -6.34 -7.21 -6.18
C ALA A 237 -7.71 -6.51 -6.01
N LEU A 238 -7.76 -5.25 -5.59
CA LEU A 238 -9.00 -4.46 -5.53
C LEU A 238 -9.46 -3.96 -6.90
N VAL A 239 -8.54 -3.85 -7.87
CA VAL A 239 -8.80 -3.27 -9.19
C VAL A 239 -8.55 -4.31 -10.28
N ASP A 240 -9.40 -4.37 -11.26
CA ASP A 240 -9.17 -5.12 -12.51
C ASP A 240 -8.21 -4.29 -13.39
N SER A 241 -6.94 -4.72 -13.46
CA SER A 241 -5.88 -4.05 -14.21
C SER A 241 -6.24 -3.90 -15.70
N ALA A 242 -6.81 -4.93 -16.32
CA ALA A 242 -7.14 -4.92 -17.74
C ALA A 242 -8.31 -3.97 -18.04
N ALA A 243 -9.30 -3.93 -17.16
CA ALA A 243 -10.43 -3.00 -17.28
C ALA A 243 -9.98 -1.54 -17.09
N LEU A 244 -9.10 -1.28 -16.11
CA LEU A 244 -8.55 0.05 -15.86
C LEU A 244 -7.69 0.53 -17.04
N ALA A 245 -6.76 -0.30 -17.53
CA ALA A 245 -5.93 0.02 -18.69
C ALA A 245 -6.79 0.39 -19.92
N ARG A 246 -7.84 -0.39 -20.19
CA ARG A 246 -8.78 -0.13 -21.27
C ARG A 246 -9.53 1.18 -21.06
N ALA A 247 -10.07 1.44 -19.87
CA ALA A 247 -10.80 2.67 -19.57
C ALA A 247 -9.94 3.94 -19.78
N LEU A 248 -8.65 3.88 -19.40
CA LEU A 248 -7.69 4.97 -19.60
C LEU A 248 -7.36 5.16 -21.09
N LYS A 249 -7.06 4.08 -21.83
CA LYS A 249 -6.78 4.13 -23.27
C LYS A 249 -7.97 4.66 -24.09
N GLU A 250 -9.18 4.37 -23.67
CA GLU A 250 -10.41 4.84 -24.29
C GLU A 250 -10.86 6.23 -23.76
N HIS A 251 -10.04 6.89 -22.93
CA HIS A 251 -10.35 8.20 -22.32
C HIS A 251 -11.69 8.23 -21.56
N ARG A 252 -12.11 7.10 -20.98
CA ARG A 252 -13.33 7.00 -20.17
C ARG A 252 -13.08 7.28 -18.68
N LEU A 253 -11.83 7.52 -18.30
CA LEU A 253 -11.40 7.92 -16.97
C LEU A 253 -10.33 9.00 -17.10
N GLY A 254 -10.36 9.99 -16.22
CA GLY A 254 -9.44 11.13 -16.24
C GLY A 254 -7.98 10.75 -15.93
N GLY A 255 -7.77 9.71 -15.12
CA GLY A 255 -6.43 9.22 -14.79
C GLY A 255 -6.44 8.22 -13.65
N ALA A 256 -5.30 7.59 -13.40
CA ALA A 256 -5.13 6.70 -12.25
C ALA A 256 -3.73 6.80 -11.61
N GLY A 257 -3.69 6.68 -10.28
CA GLY A 257 -2.48 6.56 -9.47
C GLY A 257 -2.48 5.21 -8.75
N ILE A 258 -1.56 4.33 -9.12
CA ILE A 258 -1.53 2.94 -8.68
C ILE A 258 -0.17 2.66 -8.03
N ASP A 259 -0.16 2.41 -6.73
CA ASP A 259 1.06 2.03 -6.00
C ASP A 259 1.20 0.51 -5.83
N VAL A 260 0.15 -0.24 -6.13
CA VAL A 260 0.07 -1.69 -5.86
C VAL A 260 -0.50 -2.44 -7.06
N LEU A 261 0.09 -3.60 -7.37
CA LEU A 261 -0.34 -4.46 -8.48
C LEU A 261 -0.83 -5.82 -7.96
N PRO A 262 -1.65 -6.56 -8.74
CA PRO A 262 -2.15 -7.87 -8.33
C PRO A 262 -1.05 -8.89 -8.02
N THR A 263 0.07 -8.80 -8.72
CA THR A 263 1.30 -9.59 -8.49
C THR A 263 2.47 -8.61 -8.40
N GLU A 264 3.30 -8.77 -7.39
CA GLU A 264 4.48 -7.94 -7.13
C GLU A 264 5.71 -8.84 -6.87
N PRO A 265 6.80 -8.70 -7.64
CA PRO A 265 6.97 -7.85 -8.83
C PRO A 265 5.99 -8.19 -9.96
N PRO A 266 5.63 -7.20 -10.83
CA PRO A 266 4.68 -7.42 -11.91
C PRO A 266 5.24 -8.39 -12.96
N ALA A 267 4.34 -9.18 -13.56
CA ALA A 267 4.64 -9.94 -14.76
C ALA A 267 4.87 -9.00 -15.96
N GLN A 268 5.57 -9.48 -17.00
CA GLN A 268 5.88 -8.68 -18.19
C GLN A 268 4.63 -8.22 -18.96
N ASP A 269 3.53 -8.96 -18.82
CA ASP A 269 2.25 -8.71 -19.47
C ASP A 269 1.23 -8.00 -18.54
N GLU A 270 1.67 -7.48 -17.39
CA GLU A 270 0.78 -6.69 -16.52
C GLU A 270 0.29 -5.44 -17.27
N PRO A 271 -1.03 -5.29 -17.48
CA PRO A 271 -1.58 -4.24 -18.33
C PRO A 271 -1.22 -2.82 -17.89
N LEU A 272 -1.04 -2.59 -16.58
CA LEU A 272 -0.80 -1.24 -16.04
C LEU A 272 0.66 -0.79 -16.10
N VAL A 273 1.59 -1.64 -16.53
CA VAL A 273 2.99 -1.21 -16.77
C VAL A 273 3.25 -0.80 -18.22
N ASP A 274 2.21 -0.75 -19.06
CA ASP A 274 2.31 -0.26 -20.43
C ASP A 274 2.50 1.28 -20.46
N PRO A 275 3.66 1.78 -20.93
CA PRO A 275 3.96 3.23 -20.92
C PRO A 275 3.09 4.04 -21.89
N SER A 276 2.31 3.40 -22.75
CA SER A 276 1.40 4.07 -23.68
C SER A 276 0.08 4.51 -23.04
N ILE A 277 -0.20 4.07 -21.81
CA ILE A 277 -1.45 4.44 -21.13
C ILE A 277 -1.42 5.91 -20.72
N PRO A 278 -2.39 6.72 -21.17
CA PRO A 278 -2.42 8.14 -20.85
C PRO A 278 -2.80 8.38 -19.39
N ASN A 279 -2.19 9.40 -18.77
CA ASN A 279 -2.48 9.86 -17.41
C ASN A 279 -2.53 8.74 -16.35
N LEU A 280 -1.60 7.79 -16.45
CA LEU A 280 -1.38 6.75 -15.46
C LEU A 280 -0.03 6.96 -14.77
N ILE A 281 -0.03 6.93 -13.43
CA ILE A 281 1.17 6.89 -12.62
C ILE A 281 1.17 5.58 -11.85
N VAL A 282 2.20 4.75 -12.06
CA VAL A 282 2.44 3.52 -11.31
C VAL A 282 3.71 3.69 -10.48
N THR A 283 3.64 3.31 -9.21
CA THR A 283 4.78 3.30 -8.29
C THR A 283 4.95 1.91 -7.69
N PRO A 284 6.18 1.46 -7.37
CA PRO A 284 6.46 0.07 -7.00
C PRO A 284 6.23 -0.21 -5.50
N HIS A 285 4.99 -0.02 -5.01
CA HIS A 285 4.53 -0.27 -3.64
C HIS A 285 5.38 0.48 -2.60
N ILE A 286 5.53 1.80 -2.79
CA ILE A 286 6.39 2.67 -1.98
C ILE A 286 5.63 3.69 -1.11
N ALA A 287 4.30 3.69 -1.13
CA ALA A 287 3.52 4.66 -0.36
C ALA A 287 3.85 4.66 1.14
N TRP A 288 4.29 3.52 1.69
CA TRP A 288 4.68 3.34 3.09
C TRP A 288 6.13 3.74 3.40
N ALA A 289 7.00 3.91 2.39
CA ALA A 289 8.46 3.80 2.48
C ALA A 289 9.21 5.08 2.92
N ALA A 290 8.52 6.10 3.45
CA ALA A 290 9.21 7.25 4.03
C ALA A 290 10.18 6.82 5.15
N VAL A 291 11.35 7.46 5.26
CA VAL A 291 12.39 7.11 6.25
C VAL A 291 11.81 7.08 7.66
N GLU A 292 11.04 8.10 8.03
CA GLU A 292 10.42 8.20 9.35
C GLU A 292 9.37 7.11 9.59
N ALA A 293 8.68 6.65 8.54
CA ALA A 293 7.73 5.55 8.66
C ALA A 293 8.45 4.23 8.86
N ARG A 294 9.53 3.99 8.12
CA ARG A 294 10.37 2.79 8.27
C ARG A 294 10.99 2.72 9.66
N GLN A 295 11.51 3.85 10.19
CA GLN A 295 12.04 3.88 11.56
C GLN A 295 10.95 3.58 12.59
N ARG A 296 9.78 4.25 12.51
CA ARG A 296 8.65 3.92 13.40
C ARG A 296 8.26 2.45 13.32
N CYS A 297 8.37 1.84 12.13
CA CYS A 297 8.07 0.42 11.96
C CYS A 297 9.03 -0.46 12.75
N LEU A 298 10.33 -0.20 12.71
CA LEU A 298 11.34 -0.92 13.50
C LEU A 298 11.12 -0.74 15.01
N ASP A 299 10.83 0.48 15.44
CA ASP A 299 10.57 0.79 16.86
C ASP A 299 9.30 0.07 17.36
N GLU A 300 8.24 0.06 16.57
CA GLU A 300 6.99 -0.66 16.89
C GLU A 300 7.17 -2.18 16.88
N MET A 301 8.01 -2.73 15.97
CA MET A 301 8.38 -4.14 16.01
C MET A 301 9.09 -4.47 17.31
N ALA A 302 10.07 -3.67 17.73
CA ALA A 302 10.78 -3.86 18.99
C ALA A 302 9.80 -3.85 20.18
N ALA A 303 8.86 -2.90 20.19
CA ALA A 303 7.83 -2.81 21.22
C ALA A 303 6.89 -4.04 21.23
N ASN A 304 6.50 -4.54 20.05
CA ASN A 304 5.68 -5.75 19.93
C ASN A 304 6.41 -7.00 20.43
N ILE A 305 7.70 -7.13 20.08
CA ILE A 305 8.54 -8.26 20.53
C ILE A 305 8.71 -8.22 22.05
N ARG A 306 9.01 -7.05 22.62
CA ARG A 306 9.15 -6.89 24.08
C ARG A 306 7.89 -7.31 24.81
N ASP A 307 6.73 -6.78 24.36
CA ASP A 307 5.44 -7.10 24.95
C ASP A 307 5.11 -8.61 24.86
N PHE A 308 5.44 -9.24 23.73
CA PHE A 308 5.27 -10.69 23.56
C PHE A 308 6.14 -11.49 24.55
N LEU A 309 7.39 -11.12 24.75
CA LEU A 309 8.30 -11.78 25.68
C LEU A 309 7.84 -11.62 27.14
N ASP A 310 7.17 -10.51 27.46
CA ASP A 310 6.55 -10.24 28.75
C ASP A 310 5.15 -10.89 28.90
N GLY A 311 4.71 -11.68 27.92
CA GLY A 311 3.41 -12.38 27.92
C GLY A 311 2.22 -11.54 27.47
N GLY A 312 2.46 -10.34 26.90
CA GLY A 312 1.44 -9.43 26.38
C GLY A 312 0.92 -9.82 24.98
N ARG A 313 0.09 -8.93 24.42
CA ARG A 313 -0.60 -9.15 23.14
C ARG A 313 -0.53 -7.96 22.18
N ARG A 314 0.40 -7.04 22.36
CA ARG A 314 0.58 -5.88 21.48
C ARG A 314 0.81 -6.31 20.04
N GLY A 315 0.12 -5.71 19.10
CA GLY A 315 0.24 -6.02 17.67
C GLY A 315 -0.14 -7.46 17.28
N ARG A 316 -0.65 -8.27 18.22
CA ARG A 316 -0.95 -9.69 18.01
C ARG A 316 -2.06 -9.90 17.00
N VAL A 317 -1.80 -10.77 16.03
CA VAL A 317 -2.74 -11.21 14.98
C VAL A 317 -3.21 -12.63 15.27
N VAL A 318 -2.28 -13.48 15.71
CA VAL A 318 -2.51 -14.87 16.12
C VAL A 318 -1.90 -15.14 17.48
#